data_ca21b8c05ce8bfefa42dc8981ca88984
#
_entry.id   ca21b8c05ce8bfefa42dc8981ca88984
#
_cell.length_a   1.000
_cell.length_b   1.000
_cell.length_c   1.000
_cell.angle_alpha   90.00
_cell.angle_beta   90.00
_cell.angle_gamma   90.00
#
_symmetry.space_group_name_H-M   'P 1'
#
loop_
_entity.id
_entity.type
_entity.pdbx_description
1 polymer ?
#
loop_
_entity_poly.entity_id
_entity_poly.type
_entity_poly.pdbx_seq_one_letter_code
_entity_poly.pdbx_strand_id
1 'polypeptide(L)'
;MYKRQVVSDGLQTTQTDRNGHFWLSSDLSKWRFVTVTVPSGYEIESKEGLPQFFDRIPEGSTSFSTEFRLRSRRGNSNRFTVFMVGDPQIRARDRGYDKFAYHSIDMFEDMCRDMNKLCATMTDRPVYGIGLGDLIHEDANMWEIYRSGVKTLSFPIFGVIGNHDHDTKAPTDGEAIRPYEENIGPTNYSFDLGRLHFICLDNIVMKGDGAGGYSDGLSDEVYTWLCNDLKYVPKEKMIMICSHSSMFGKPGKDPVDVDKNGRLYAQKLSEYK
;
A
#
# COMPACT_ATOMS: atom_id res chain seq x y z
N MET A 1 -23.47 9.72 -4.29
CA MET A 1 -23.33 8.84 -5.46
C MET A 1 -22.21 9.40 -6.32
N TYR A 2 -21.12 8.67 -6.44
CA TYR A 2 -19.87 9.17 -7.06
C TYR A 2 -19.78 8.69 -8.49
N LYS A 3 -19.52 9.66 -9.36
CA LYS A 3 -19.31 9.48 -10.78
C LYS A 3 -17.80 9.41 -11.02
N ARG A 4 -17.35 8.43 -11.80
CA ARG A 4 -15.97 8.30 -12.26
C ARG A 4 -14.95 7.94 -11.16
N GLN A 5 -15.35 7.12 -10.18
CA GLN A 5 -14.38 6.53 -9.27
C GLN A 5 -13.59 5.43 -9.98
N VAL A 6 -12.29 5.38 -9.74
CA VAL A 6 -11.44 4.32 -10.26
C VAL A 6 -11.60 3.10 -9.36
N VAL A 7 -11.82 1.95 -9.99
CA VAL A 7 -11.90 0.63 -9.35
C VAL A 7 -10.89 -0.28 -10.03
N SER A 8 -10.21 -1.10 -9.26
CA SER A 8 -9.16 -1.98 -9.76
C SER A 8 -9.21 -3.35 -9.10
N ASP A 9 -8.68 -4.37 -9.78
CA ASP A 9 -8.40 -5.70 -9.23
C ASP A 9 -6.91 -5.93 -8.90
N GLY A 10 -6.08 -4.90 -9.07
CA GLY A 10 -4.62 -5.00 -8.92
C GLY A 10 -3.88 -5.09 -10.26
N LEU A 11 -4.60 -5.23 -11.39
CA LEU A 11 -4.06 -5.13 -12.75
C LEU A 11 -4.91 -4.24 -13.63
N GLN A 12 -6.19 -4.62 -13.78
CA GLN A 12 -7.14 -3.88 -14.59
C GLN A 12 -7.75 -2.73 -13.78
N THR A 13 -8.11 -1.68 -14.47
CA THR A 13 -8.78 -0.51 -13.89
C THR A 13 -10.00 -0.14 -14.72
N THR A 14 -11.04 0.33 -14.05
CA THR A 14 -12.25 0.86 -14.68
C THR A 14 -12.74 2.08 -13.92
N GLN A 15 -13.69 2.80 -14.48
CA GLN A 15 -14.37 3.89 -13.78
C GLN A 15 -15.85 3.59 -13.61
N THR A 16 -16.41 4.02 -12.49
CA THR A 16 -17.86 4.00 -12.29
C THR A 16 -18.57 4.92 -13.29
N ASP A 17 -19.74 4.50 -13.73
CA ASP A 17 -20.65 5.30 -14.57
C ASP A 17 -21.30 6.46 -13.78
N ARG A 18 -22.29 7.14 -14.40
CA ARG A 18 -23.03 8.25 -13.78
C ARG A 18 -23.90 7.82 -12.59
N ASN A 19 -24.21 6.54 -12.47
CA ASN A 19 -25.01 5.97 -11.39
C ASN A 19 -24.15 5.34 -10.29
N GLY A 20 -22.83 5.29 -10.49
CA GLY A 20 -21.88 4.67 -9.58
C GLY A 20 -21.67 3.18 -9.84
N HIS A 21 -22.17 2.61 -10.94
CA HIS A 21 -21.94 1.22 -11.32
C HIS A 21 -20.62 1.08 -12.04
N PHE A 22 -19.96 -0.07 -11.87
CA PHE A 22 -18.78 -0.45 -12.62
C PHE A 22 -18.84 -1.91 -13.07
N TRP A 23 -18.08 -2.20 -14.09
CA TRP A 23 -17.78 -3.54 -14.56
C TRP A 23 -16.28 -3.67 -14.77
N LEU A 24 -15.71 -4.75 -14.29
CA LEU A 24 -14.29 -5.03 -14.38
C LEU A 24 -14.12 -6.48 -14.84
N SER A 25 -13.45 -6.68 -15.97
CA SER A 25 -13.04 -8.03 -16.40
C SER A 25 -11.77 -8.40 -15.64
N SER A 26 -11.82 -9.45 -14.85
CA SER A 26 -10.76 -9.85 -13.94
C SER A 26 -10.53 -11.36 -14.00
N ASP A 27 -9.29 -11.78 -13.83
CA ASP A 27 -8.95 -13.18 -13.56
C ASP A 27 -9.06 -13.44 -12.05
N LEU A 28 -10.23 -13.94 -11.63
CA LEU A 28 -10.52 -14.19 -10.22
C LEU A 28 -9.73 -15.36 -9.61
N SER A 29 -9.01 -16.12 -10.42
CA SER A 29 -8.07 -17.13 -9.91
C SER A 29 -6.74 -16.52 -9.46
N LYS A 30 -6.40 -15.35 -9.99
CA LYS A 30 -5.15 -14.62 -9.75
C LYS A 30 -5.32 -13.44 -8.79
N TRP A 31 -6.32 -12.60 -9.03
CA TRP A 31 -6.53 -11.35 -8.28
C TRP A 31 -7.50 -11.57 -7.12
N ARG A 32 -7.10 -11.10 -5.95
CA ARG A 32 -7.77 -11.41 -4.69
C ARG A 32 -8.54 -10.24 -4.08
N PHE A 33 -8.44 -9.07 -4.70
CA PHE A 33 -9.08 -7.85 -4.20
C PHE A 33 -9.78 -7.10 -5.31
N VAL A 34 -10.81 -6.37 -4.92
CA VAL A 34 -11.32 -5.22 -5.67
C VAL A 34 -11.08 -3.99 -4.81
N THR A 35 -10.42 -2.99 -5.35
CA THR A 35 -10.08 -1.75 -4.66
C THR A 35 -10.82 -0.57 -5.28
N VAL A 36 -11.07 0.47 -4.48
CA VAL A 36 -11.54 1.77 -4.96
C VAL A 36 -10.53 2.85 -4.61
N THR A 37 -10.14 3.67 -5.59
CA THR A 37 -9.36 4.88 -5.31
C THR A 37 -10.23 5.87 -4.57
N VAL A 38 -10.02 6.02 -3.25
CA VAL A 38 -10.80 6.97 -2.43
C VAL A 38 -10.44 8.39 -2.84
N PRO A 39 -11.40 9.20 -3.30
CA PRO A 39 -11.10 10.53 -3.81
C PRO A 39 -10.89 11.55 -2.69
N SER A 40 -10.15 12.60 -2.99
CA SER A 40 -9.99 13.73 -2.08
C SER A 40 -11.33 14.31 -1.62
N GLY A 41 -11.42 14.65 -0.34
CA GLY A 41 -12.64 15.18 0.26
C GLY A 41 -13.61 14.11 0.76
N TYR A 42 -13.18 12.86 0.74
CA TYR A 42 -13.91 11.73 1.31
C TYR A 42 -13.23 11.17 2.53
N GLU A 43 -14.02 10.55 3.39
CA GLU A 43 -13.53 9.83 4.56
C GLU A 43 -12.87 8.54 4.10
N ILE A 44 -11.71 8.25 4.65
CA ILE A 44 -11.09 6.93 4.58
C ILE A 44 -11.49 6.22 5.87
N GLU A 45 -12.48 5.33 5.75
CA GLU A 45 -12.93 4.55 6.89
C GLU A 45 -11.81 3.64 7.38
N SER A 46 -11.78 3.33 8.67
CA SER A 46 -10.78 2.48 9.29
C SER A 46 -11.46 1.35 10.06
N LYS A 47 -10.93 0.16 9.92
CA LYS A 47 -11.27 -0.98 10.75
C LYS A 47 -9.98 -1.53 11.36
N GLU A 48 -9.91 -1.55 12.69
CA GLU A 48 -8.73 -2.01 13.43
C GLU A 48 -7.42 -1.32 12.99
N GLY A 49 -7.47 -0.01 12.72
CA GLY A 49 -6.31 0.78 12.27
C GLY A 49 -6.01 0.69 10.78
N LEU A 50 -6.58 -0.27 10.04
CA LEU A 50 -6.37 -0.43 8.61
C LEU A 50 -7.45 0.28 7.78
N PRO A 51 -7.08 0.96 6.68
CA PRO A 51 -8.01 1.70 5.83
C PRO A 51 -8.93 0.74 5.05
N GLN A 52 -10.20 1.11 4.91
CA GLN A 52 -11.21 0.33 4.23
C GLN A 52 -11.49 0.92 2.84
N PHE A 53 -10.78 0.42 1.83
CA PHE A 53 -10.91 0.84 0.43
C PHE A 53 -10.93 -0.36 -0.53
N PHE A 54 -11.01 -1.56 0.01
CA PHE A 54 -11.00 -2.80 -0.77
C PHE A 54 -11.93 -3.85 -0.19
N ASP A 55 -12.36 -4.74 -1.06
CA ASP A 55 -13.01 -5.99 -0.67
C ASP A 55 -12.22 -7.18 -1.18
N ARG A 56 -12.21 -8.23 -0.39
CA ARG A 56 -11.53 -9.48 -0.72
C ARG A 56 -12.45 -10.37 -1.57
N ILE A 57 -11.95 -10.83 -2.70
CA ILE A 57 -12.64 -11.79 -3.56
C ILE A 57 -12.55 -13.17 -2.89
N PRO A 58 -13.67 -13.86 -2.61
CA PRO A 58 -13.64 -15.21 -2.05
C PRO A 58 -12.94 -16.18 -2.99
N GLU A 59 -12.13 -17.07 -2.45
CA GLU A 59 -11.41 -18.07 -3.22
C GLU A 59 -12.38 -18.98 -4.01
N GLY A 60 -12.01 -19.34 -5.25
CA GLY A 60 -12.85 -20.15 -6.12
C GLY A 60 -14.04 -19.43 -6.75
N SER A 61 -14.16 -18.11 -6.57
CA SER A 61 -15.21 -17.31 -7.20
C SER A 61 -15.07 -17.32 -8.72
N THR A 62 -16.20 -17.46 -9.42
CA THR A 62 -16.31 -17.26 -10.88
C THR A 62 -16.89 -15.91 -11.25
N SER A 63 -17.50 -15.23 -10.29
CA SER A 63 -17.97 -13.85 -10.36
C SER A 63 -17.93 -13.24 -8.96
N PHE A 64 -17.80 -11.91 -8.88
CA PHE A 64 -17.79 -11.18 -7.62
C PHE A 64 -18.55 -9.87 -7.76
N SER A 65 -19.31 -9.51 -6.74
CA SER A 65 -20.05 -8.25 -6.69
C SER A 65 -19.76 -7.56 -5.37
N THR A 66 -19.47 -6.27 -5.42
CA THR A 66 -19.16 -5.46 -4.23
C THR A 66 -19.73 -4.06 -4.35
N GLU A 67 -19.88 -3.38 -3.21
CA GLU A 67 -20.35 -2.00 -3.09
C GLU A 67 -19.45 -1.20 -2.15
N PHE A 68 -18.86 -0.12 -2.65
CA PHE A 68 -18.09 0.83 -1.84
C PHE A 68 -18.95 2.04 -1.46
N ARG A 69 -19.07 2.32 -0.17
CA ARG A 69 -19.83 3.47 0.36
C ARG A 69 -18.88 4.58 0.77
N LEU A 70 -18.75 5.59 -0.06
CA LEU A 70 -17.91 6.75 0.20
C LEU A 70 -18.70 7.86 0.89
N ARG A 71 -18.21 8.35 2.02
CA ARG A 71 -18.80 9.47 2.78
C ARG A 71 -18.00 10.73 2.53
N SER A 72 -18.68 11.83 2.16
CA SER A 72 -18.02 13.11 1.99
C SER A 72 -17.57 13.67 3.34
N ARG A 73 -16.34 14.15 3.41
CA ARG A 73 -15.79 14.83 4.58
C ARG A 73 -15.99 16.34 4.45
N ARG A 74 -16.42 16.98 5.54
CA ARG A 74 -16.48 18.45 5.62
C ARG A 74 -15.09 19.05 5.85
N GLY A 75 -14.88 20.28 5.40
CA GLY A 75 -13.67 21.03 5.62
C GLY A 75 -12.72 21.09 4.43
N ASN A 76 -11.54 21.65 4.63
CA ASN A 76 -10.54 21.82 3.56
C ASN A 76 -9.84 20.49 3.26
N SER A 77 -10.09 19.95 2.07
CA SER A 77 -9.50 18.68 1.63
C SER A 77 -7.98 18.77 1.37
N ASN A 78 -7.43 19.97 1.18
CA ASN A 78 -5.99 20.18 0.99
C ASN A 78 -5.20 20.27 2.30
N ARG A 79 -5.88 20.20 3.45
CA ARG A 79 -5.25 20.22 4.76
C ARG A 79 -5.36 18.87 5.44
N PHE A 80 -4.25 18.16 5.56
CA PHE A 80 -4.13 16.85 6.17
C PHE A 80 -2.72 16.64 6.72
N THR A 81 -2.53 15.63 7.53
CA THR A 81 -1.22 15.17 8.00
C THR A 81 -1.05 13.69 7.64
N VAL A 82 0.14 13.31 7.22
CA VAL A 82 0.52 11.91 6.98
C VAL A 82 1.77 11.61 7.78
N PHE A 83 1.72 10.61 8.65
CA PHE A 83 2.90 10.01 9.25
C PHE A 83 3.50 9.01 8.27
N MET A 84 4.77 9.15 7.94
CA MET A 84 5.53 8.20 7.15
C MET A 84 6.40 7.37 8.10
N VAL A 85 6.18 6.07 8.12
CA VAL A 85 6.87 5.13 9.01
C VAL A 85 7.66 4.17 8.15
N GLY A 86 8.98 4.26 8.19
CA GLY A 86 9.89 3.33 7.49
C GLY A 86 10.36 2.24 8.43
N ASP A 87 10.42 1.03 7.94
CA ASP A 87 11.16 -0.12 8.50
C ASP A 87 10.92 -0.37 10.00
N PRO A 88 9.69 -0.54 10.49
CA PRO A 88 9.49 -0.92 11.89
C PRO A 88 10.10 -2.29 12.21
N GLN A 89 10.19 -3.19 11.24
CA GLN A 89 10.89 -4.49 11.29
C GLN A 89 10.69 -5.24 12.60
N ILE A 90 9.43 -5.45 12.99
CA ILE A 90 9.08 -6.10 14.26
C ILE A 90 9.58 -7.54 14.25
N ARG A 91 10.33 -7.92 15.29
CA ARG A 91 10.97 -9.25 15.44
C ARG A 91 10.52 -9.94 16.71
N ALA A 92 10.56 -11.27 16.69
CA ALA A 92 10.35 -12.04 17.91
C ALA A 92 11.49 -11.81 18.94
N ARG A 93 11.15 -11.81 20.24
CA ARG A 93 12.07 -11.47 21.34
C ARG A 93 13.22 -12.46 21.52
N ASP A 94 13.09 -13.67 21.00
CA ASP A 94 14.06 -14.76 21.16
C ASP A 94 15.18 -14.79 20.10
N ARG A 95 15.14 -13.91 19.10
CA ARG A 95 16.08 -13.94 17.98
C ARG A 95 17.41 -13.25 18.20
N GLY A 96 17.89 -13.10 19.44
CA GLY A 96 19.29 -12.79 19.77
C GLY A 96 19.88 -11.50 19.21
N TYR A 97 19.06 -10.61 18.67
CA TYR A 97 19.46 -9.30 18.16
C TYR A 97 19.44 -8.19 19.20
N ASP A 98 19.08 -8.52 20.45
CA ASP A 98 18.97 -7.59 21.56
C ASP A 98 20.34 -7.16 22.11
N LYS A 99 21.21 -6.65 21.23
CA LYS A 99 22.39 -5.91 21.66
C LYS A 99 22.05 -4.52 22.25
N PHE A 100 20.80 -4.12 22.11
CA PHE A 100 20.28 -2.83 22.58
C PHE A 100 19.28 -3.05 23.72
N ALA A 101 19.19 -2.08 24.61
CA ALA A 101 18.27 -2.10 25.76
C ALA A 101 16.77 -2.06 25.37
N TYR A 102 16.47 -1.87 24.11
CA TYR A 102 15.11 -1.71 23.59
C TYR A 102 14.81 -2.76 22.51
N HIS A 103 13.66 -3.40 22.63
CA HIS A 103 13.19 -4.39 21.68
C HIS A 103 12.29 -3.74 20.62
N SER A 104 12.31 -4.27 19.37
CA SER A 104 11.52 -3.71 18.26
C SER A 104 10.02 -3.64 18.51
N ILE A 105 9.46 -4.61 19.23
CA ILE A 105 8.04 -4.60 19.65
C ILE A 105 7.77 -3.43 20.56
N ASP A 106 8.57 -3.23 21.63
CA ASP A 106 8.39 -2.14 22.58
C ASP A 106 8.53 -0.77 21.91
N MET A 107 9.51 -0.65 21.00
CA MET A 107 9.71 0.57 20.20
C MET A 107 8.52 0.86 19.29
N PHE A 108 7.96 -0.17 18.67
CA PHE A 108 6.78 -0.03 17.81
C PHE A 108 5.53 0.39 18.61
N GLU A 109 5.31 -0.19 19.78
CA GLU A 109 4.22 0.19 20.67
C GLU A 109 4.38 1.63 21.17
N ASP A 110 5.61 2.03 21.52
CA ASP A 110 5.92 3.41 21.91
C ASP A 110 5.67 4.39 20.77
N MET A 111 6.09 4.04 19.56
CA MET A 111 5.84 4.83 18.36
C MET A 111 4.33 5.02 18.13
N CYS A 112 3.52 3.95 18.20
CA CYS A 112 2.07 4.05 18.05
C CYS A 112 1.45 4.98 19.10
N ARG A 113 1.93 4.90 20.36
CA ARG A 113 1.49 5.76 21.45
C ARG A 113 1.85 7.23 21.22
N ASP A 114 3.05 7.49 20.73
CA ASP A 114 3.51 8.86 20.47
C ASP A 114 2.82 9.47 19.25
N MET A 115 2.59 8.69 18.20
CA MET A 115 1.77 9.13 17.06
C MET A 115 0.34 9.51 17.50
N ASN A 116 -0.28 8.74 18.40
CA ASN A 116 -1.59 9.09 18.95
C ASN A 116 -1.56 10.40 19.75
N LYS A 117 -0.52 10.63 20.58
CA LYS A 117 -0.35 11.89 21.30
C LYS A 117 -0.24 13.08 20.35
N LEU A 118 0.56 12.94 19.28
CA LEU A 118 0.70 13.97 18.25
C LEU A 118 -0.61 14.18 17.49
N CYS A 119 -1.29 13.08 17.09
CA CYS A 119 -2.58 13.15 16.41
C CYS A 119 -3.62 13.94 17.24
N ALA A 120 -3.67 13.74 18.55
CA ALA A 120 -4.59 14.44 19.44
C ALA A 120 -4.41 15.96 19.43
N THR A 121 -3.25 16.48 19.02
CA THR A 121 -2.99 17.92 18.86
C THR A 121 -3.47 18.49 17.52
N MET A 122 -3.86 17.62 16.57
CA MET A 122 -4.18 17.98 15.17
C MET A 122 -5.70 17.94 14.92
N THR A 123 -6.46 18.71 15.69
CA THR A 123 -7.94 18.68 15.68
C THR A 123 -8.58 19.34 14.48
N ASP A 124 -7.82 20.05 13.66
CA ASP A 124 -8.31 20.87 12.54
C ASP A 124 -8.15 20.19 11.15
N ARG A 125 -7.63 18.99 11.11
CA ARG A 125 -7.36 18.24 9.89
C ARG A 125 -7.37 16.73 10.12
N PRO A 126 -7.63 15.91 9.09
CA PRO A 126 -7.48 14.48 9.19
C PRO A 126 -6.02 14.09 9.27
N VAL A 127 -5.76 12.99 9.94
CA VAL A 127 -4.44 12.37 10.08
C VAL A 127 -4.51 10.98 9.47
N TYR A 128 -3.44 10.59 8.79
CA TYR A 128 -3.24 9.28 8.17
C TYR A 128 -1.82 8.79 8.48
N GLY A 129 -1.59 7.51 8.34
CA GLY A 129 -0.26 6.91 8.36
C GLY A 129 0.02 6.17 7.06
N ILE A 130 1.31 6.02 6.72
CA ILE A 130 1.79 5.11 5.67
C ILE A 130 3.03 4.40 6.23
N GLY A 131 2.94 3.07 6.37
CA GLY A 131 4.08 2.20 6.64
C GLY A 131 4.78 1.87 5.32
N LEU A 132 6.06 2.22 5.21
CA LEU A 132 6.83 2.15 3.96
C LEU A 132 7.58 0.82 3.76
N GLY A 133 6.98 -0.28 4.18
CA GLY A 133 7.52 -1.62 4.03
C GLY A 133 8.36 -2.08 5.20
N ASP A 134 8.73 -3.36 5.16
CA ASP A 134 9.40 -4.05 6.25
C ASP A 134 8.66 -3.86 7.58
N LEU A 135 7.34 -4.10 7.53
CA LEU A 135 6.45 -3.95 8.68
C LEU A 135 6.82 -4.98 9.76
N ILE A 136 7.12 -6.20 9.32
CA ILE A 136 7.66 -7.28 10.15
C ILE A 136 9.02 -7.73 9.60
N HIS A 137 9.68 -8.68 10.29
CA HIS A 137 10.94 -9.26 9.84
C HIS A 137 10.84 -10.79 9.71
N GLU A 138 10.36 -11.26 8.55
CA GLU A 138 10.36 -12.68 8.13
C GLU A 138 9.65 -13.68 9.08
N ASP A 139 8.96 -13.22 10.10
CA ASP A 139 8.26 -14.06 11.07
C ASP A 139 6.76 -13.79 11.01
N ALA A 140 6.00 -14.72 10.42
CA ALA A 140 4.56 -14.58 10.23
C ALA A 140 3.79 -14.35 11.55
N ASN A 141 4.31 -14.78 12.71
CA ASN A 141 3.69 -14.51 14.00
C ASN A 141 3.71 -13.02 14.36
N MET A 142 4.58 -12.24 13.75
CA MET A 142 4.68 -10.80 14.00
C MET A 142 3.54 -10.01 13.38
N TRP A 143 2.80 -10.57 12.43
CA TRP A 143 1.60 -9.93 11.89
C TRP A 143 0.54 -9.63 12.94
N GLU A 144 0.33 -10.54 13.88
CA GLU A 144 -0.61 -10.32 15.00
C GLU A 144 -0.15 -9.15 15.87
N ILE A 145 1.15 -9.08 16.16
CA ILE A 145 1.76 -7.99 16.95
C ILE A 145 1.62 -6.66 16.21
N TYR A 146 1.96 -6.61 14.92
CA TYR A 146 1.82 -5.42 14.09
C TYR A 146 0.36 -4.93 14.07
N ARG A 147 -0.59 -5.83 13.78
CA ARG A 147 -2.02 -5.51 13.76
C ARG A 147 -2.53 -5.01 15.12
N SER A 148 -2.08 -5.62 16.21
CA SER A 148 -2.43 -5.19 17.57
C SER A 148 -1.94 -3.76 17.86
N GLY A 149 -0.74 -3.42 17.42
CA GLY A 149 -0.20 -2.06 17.56
C GLY A 149 -0.98 -1.05 16.71
N VAL A 150 -1.16 -1.29 15.41
CA VAL A 150 -1.88 -0.35 14.53
C VAL A 150 -3.36 -0.19 14.91
N LYS A 151 -3.98 -1.20 15.49
CA LYS A 151 -5.35 -1.13 16.04
C LYS A 151 -5.49 -0.07 17.14
N THR A 152 -4.41 0.28 17.83
CA THR A 152 -4.42 1.33 18.85
C THR A 152 -4.40 2.74 18.27
N LEU A 153 -4.09 2.90 16.97
CA LEU A 153 -4.01 4.20 16.31
C LEU A 153 -5.41 4.82 16.17
N SER A 154 -5.48 6.12 16.41
CA SER A 154 -6.70 6.93 16.26
C SER A 154 -6.95 7.37 14.80
N PHE A 155 -6.14 6.91 13.86
CA PHE A 155 -6.20 7.20 12.43
C PHE A 155 -5.81 5.96 11.62
N PRO A 156 -6.26 5.83 10.35
CA PRO A 156 -5.87 4.71 9.51
C PRO A 156 -4.41 4.80 9.06
N ILE A 157 -3.73 3.65 9.06
CA ILE A 157 -2.39 3.51 8.49
C ILE A 157 -2.43 2.59 7.27
N PHE A 158 -2.03 3.12 6.12
CA PHE A 158 -1.82 2.36 4.89
C PHE A 158 -0.52 1.55 4.97
N GLY A 159 -0.47 0.42 4.30
CA GLY A 159 0.75 -0.40 4.24
C GLY A 159 1.34 -0.41 2.83
N VAL A 160 2.64 -0.30 2.74
CA VAL A 160 3.45 -0.71 1.59
C VAL A 160 4.15 -2.00 2.00
N ILE A 161 4.32 -2.93 1.08
CA ILE A 161 5.03 -4.17 1.34
C ILE A 161 6.54 -3.96 1.17
N GLY A 162 7.36 -4.53 2.06
CA GLY A 162 8.82 -4.57 1.95
C GLY A 162 9.34 -6.00 1.77
N ASN A 163 10.64 -6.16 1.54
CA ASN A 163 11.22 -7.47 1.27
C ASN A 163 11.10 -8.46 2.44
N HIS A 164 11.09 -7.98 3.68
CA HIS A 164 10.90 -8.83 4.87
C HIS A 164 9.44 -9.17 5.16
N ASP A 165 8.49 -8.56 4.46
CA ASP A 165 7.05 -8.84 4.54
C ASP A 165 6.63 -9.97 3.59
N HIS A 166 7.49 -10.34 2.63
CA HIS A 166 7.27 -11.45 1.69
C HIS A 166 7.61 -12.81 2.33
N ASP A 167 6.91 -13.84 1.88
CA ASP A 167 7.34 -15.22 2.16
C ASP A 167 8.54 -15.56 1.28
N THR A 168 9.73 -15.55 1.88
CA THR A 168 11.00 -15.83 1.19
C THR A 168 11.13 -17.27 0.69
N LYS A 169 10.22 -18.17 1.09
CA LYS A 169 10.19 -19.58 0.68
C LYS A 169 9.17 -19.86 -0.43
N ALA A 170 8.36 -18.88 -0.77
CA ALA A 170 7.34 -19.03 -1.81
C ALA A 170 7.98 -19.34 -3.17
N PRO A 171 7.36 -20.22 -3.98
CA PRO A 171 7.89 -20.63 -5.28
C PRO A 171 7.69 -19.57 -6.37
N THR A 172 6.86 -18.56 -6.13
CA THR A 172 6.59 -17.47 -7.08
C THR A 172 6.45 -16.14 -6.35
N ASP A 173 6.70 -15.05 -7.06
CA ASP A 173 6.49 -13.69 -6.58
C ASP A 173 5.05 -13.45 -6.11
N GLY A 174 4.06 -13.88 -6.90
CA GLY A 174 2.64 -13.75 -6.56
C GLY A 174 2.17 -14.58 -5.36
N GLU A 175 2.93 -15.62 -4.96
CA GLU A 175 2.66 -16.36 -3.72
C GLU A 175 3.41 -15.75 -2.54
N ALA A 176 4.54 -15.09 -2.78
CA ALA A 176 5.34 -14.47 -1.74
C ALA A 176 4.60 -13.31 -1.03
N ILE A 177 3.71 -12.61 -1.71
CA ILE A 177 2.94 -11.49 -1.14
C ILE A 177 1.75 -11.96 -0.27
N ARG A 178 1.39 -13.25 -0.28
CA ARG A 178 0.18 -13.75 0.41
C ARG A 178 0.11 -13.43 1.89
N PRO A 179 1.17 -13.63 2.70
CA PRO A 179 1.10 -13.30 4.13
C PRO A 179 0.79 -11.83 4.39
N TYR A 180 1.36 -10.92 3.59
CA TYR A 180 1.04 -9.51 3.67
C TYR A 180 -0.43 -9.25 3.28
N GLU A 181 -0.89 -9.80 2.17
CA GLU A 181 -2.26 -9.61 1.71
C GLU A 181 -3.30 -10.14 2.71
N GLU A 182 -3.02 -11.24 3.39
CA GLU A 182 -3.91 -11.81 4.41
C GLU A 182 -4.05 -10.91 5.64
N ASN A 183 -2.98 -10.21 6.01
CA ASN A 183 -2.92 -9.43 7.24
C ASN A 183 -3.18 -7.94 7.04
N ILE A 184 -2.80 -7.37 5.89
CA ILE A 184 -2.87 -5.94 5.60
C ILE A 184 -3.88 -5.65 4.48
N GLY A 185 -3.72 -6.26 3.31
CA GLY A 185 -4.56 -6.02 2.15
C GLY A 185 -3.77 -5.97 0.85
N PRO A 186 -4.30 -5.32 -0.22
CA PRO A 186 -3.66 -5.26 -1.52
C PRO A 186 -2.29 -4.57 -1.46
N THR A 187 -1.35 -5.04 -2.28
CA THR A 187 0.01 -4.49 -2.36
C THR A 187 0.12 -3.28 -3.28
N ASN A 188 -0.78 -3.18 -4.28
CA ASN A 188 -0.79 -2.10 -5.26
C ASN A 188 -2.13 -1.40 -5.26
N TYR A 189 -2.15 -0.12 -4.92
CA TYR A 189 -3.37 0.68 -4.83
C TYR A 189 -3.08 2.18 -4.79
N SER A 190 -4.13 2.99 -4.98
CA SER A 190 -4.02 4.44 -4.96
C SER A 190 -5.14 5.09 -4.15
N PHE A 191 -4.92 6.31 -3.69
CA PHE A 191 -5.92 7.17 -3.03
C PHE A 191 -5.53 8.64 -3.15
N ASP A 192 -6.51 9.53 -2.93
CA ASP A 192 -6.30 10.96 -3.07
C ASP A 192 -6.43 11.71 -1.75
N LEU A 193 -5.46 12.56 -1.45
CA LEU A 193 -5.56 13.54 -0.38
C LEU A 193 -5.27 14.94 -0.94
N GLY A 194 -6.25 15.82 -0.91
CA GLY A 194 -6.11 17.15 -1.48
C GLY A 194 -5.74 17.10 -2.97
N ARG A 195 -4.64 17.74 -3.31
CA ARG A 195 -4.08 17.76 -4.67
C ARG A 195 -3.08 16.63 -4.94
N LEU A 196 -2.84 15.77 -3.95
CA LEU A 196 -1.94 14.64 -4.08
C LEU A 196 -2.72 13.39 -4.48
N HIS A 197 -2.15 12.64 -5.42
CA HIS A 197 -2.52 11.28 -5.74
C HIS A 197 -1.43 10.37 -5.20
N PHE A 198 -1.76 9.60 -4.16
CA PHE A 198 -0.87 8.63 -3.55
C PHE A 198 -0.98 7.31 -4.27
N ILE A 199 0.16 6.72 -4.56
CA ILE A 199 0.29 5.40 -5.19
C ILE A 199 1.19 4.56 -4.30
N CYS A 200 0.66 3.49 -3.74
CA CYS A 200 1.42 2.49 -2.99
C CYS A 200 1.75 1.33 -3.92
N LEU A 201 3.03 0.96 -3.99
CA LEU A 201 3.54 -0.03 -4.94
C LEU A 201 4.37 -1.08 -4.24
N ASP A 202 4.18 -2.32 -4.64
CA ASP A 202 5.16 -3.37 -4.44
C ASP A 202 6.28 -3.19 -5.48
N ASN A 203 7.48 -2.87 -5.01
CA ASN A 203 8.66 -2.76 -5.86
C ASN A 203 9.78 -3.74 -5.46
N ILE A 204 9.36 -4.88 -4.92
CA ILE A 204 10.19 -6.04 -4.63
C ILE A 204 9.72 -7.21 -5.50
N VAL A 205 10.60 -7.79 -6.28
CA VAL A 205 10.27 -8.94 -7.13
C VAL A 205 11.04 -10.16 -6.61
N MET A 206 10.31 -11.08 -5.97
CA MET A 206 10.89 -12.31 -5.43
C MET A 206 11.25 -13.29 -6.55
N LYS A 207 12.44 -13.92 -6.44
CA LYS A 207 12.93 -14.85 -7.47
C LYS A 207 12.26 -16.23 -7.46
N GLY A 208 11.55 -16.56 -6.38
CA GLY A 208 10.94 -17.88 -6.22
C GLY A 208 11.96 -19.01 -6.12
N ASP A 209 13.19 -18.72 -5.70
CA ASP A 209 14.30 -19.68 -5.60
C ASP A 209 14.35 -20.43 -4.27
N GLY A 210 13.41 -20.12 -3.36
CA GLY A 210 13.37 -20.67 -1.99
C GLY A 210 14.51 -20.23 -1.08
N ALA A 211 15.40 -19.38 -1.59
CA ALA A 211 16.56 -18.84 -0.86
C ALA A 211 16.33 -17.38 -0.41
N GLY A 212 15.16 -16.81 -0.71
CA GLY A 212 14.81 -15.43 -0.36
C GLY A 212 15.46 -14.38 -1.26
N GLY A 213 15.96 -14.79 -2.43
CA GLY A 213 16.50 -13.84 -3.41
C GLY A 213 15.40 -12.97 -4.03
N TYR A 214 15.66 -11.67 -4.14
CA TYR A 214 14.77 -10.71 -4.80
C TYR A 214 15.56 -9.71 -5.65
N SER A 215 14.84 -8.94 -6.44
CA SER A 215 15.35 -7.76 -7.14
C SER A 215 14.48 -6.56 -6.81
N ASP A 216 15.10 -5.40 -6.69
CA ASP A 216 14.37 -4.13 -6.64
C ASP A 216 13.80 -3.82 -8.05
N GLY A 217 12.58 -3.30 -8.10
CA GLY A 217 11.93 -2.92 -9.34
C GLY A 217 10.46 -3.33 -9.40
N LEU A 218 9.80 -3.02 -10.49
CA LEU A 218 8.40 -3.37 -10.71
C LEU A 218 8.29 -4.61 -11.58
N SER A 219 7.43 -5.55 -11.18
CA SER A 219 7.01 -6.63 -12.09
C SER A 219 6.25 -6.06 -13.29
N ASP A 220 6.12 -6.82 -14.37
CA ASP A 220 5.35 -6.40 -15.55
C ASP A 220 3.88 -6.11 -15.19
N GLU A 221 3.31 -6.84 -14.22
CA GLU A 221 1.95 -6.64 -13.72
C GLU A 221 1.82 -5.32 -12.94
N VAL A 222 2.71 -5.08 -11.98
CA VAL A 222 2.70 -3.84 -11.18
C VAL A 222 2.90 -2.63 -12.06
N TYR A 223 3.81 -2.71 -13.03
CA TYR A 223 4.01 -1.63 -14.01
C TYR A 223 2.77 -1.40 -14.88
N THR A 224 2.12 -2.47 -15.33
CA THR A 224 0.89 -2.38 -16.12
C THR A 224 -0.24 -1.74 -15.32
N TRP A 225 -0.39 -2.16 -14.05
CA TRP A 225 -1.35 -1.55 -13.14
C TRP A 225 -1.08 -0.06 -12.93
N LEU A 226 0.18 0.33 -12.66
CA LEU A 226 0.57 1.72 -12.51
C LEU A 226 0.19 2.57 -13.74
N CYS A 227 0.48 2.05 -14.94
CA CYS A 227 0.09 2.71 -16.18
C CYS A 227 -1.44 2.83 -16.33
N ASN A 228 -2.18 1.83 -15.88
CA ASN A 228 -3.64 1.84 -15.93
C ASN A 228 -4.24 2.84 -14.94
N ASP A 229 -3.72 2.93 -13.72
CA ASP A 229 -4.15 3.89 -12.70
C ASP A 229 -3.90 5.34 -13.17
N LEU A 230 -2.69 5.62 -13.65
CA LEU A 230 -2.28 6.94 -14.11
C LEU A 230 -3.13 7.51 -15.26
N LYS A 231 -3.79 6.67 -16.06
CA LYS A 231 -4.71 7.12 -17.13
C LYS A 231 -5.88 7.95 -16.59
N TYR A 232 -6.24 7.75 -15.33
CA TYR A 232 -7.38 8.42 -14.69
C TYR A 232 -6.96 9.57 -13.77
N VAL A 233 -5.66 9.79 -13.59
CA VAL A 233 -5.16 10.87 -12.73
C VAL A 233 -5.17 12.19 -13.49
N PRO A 234 -5.89 13.22 -13.00
CA PRO A 234 -5.87 14.54 -13.60
C PRO A 234 -4.46 15.14 -13.60
N LYS A 235 -4.08 15.82 -14.69
CA LYS A 235 -2.73 16.37 -14.87
C LYS A 235 -2.32 17.42 -13.83
N GLU A 236 -3.28 18.06 -13.22
CA GLU A 236 -3.06 19.04 -12.14
C GLU A 236 -2.75 18.40 -10.78
N LYS A 237 -2.93 17.11 -10.63
CA LYS A 237 -2.55 16.41 -9.40
C LYS A 237 -1.04 16.15 -9.35
N MET A 238 -0.48 16.30 -8.17
CA MET A 238 0.87 15.86 -7.89
C MET A 238 0.83 14.38 -7.51
N ILE A 239 1.73 13.59 -8.07
CA ILE A 239 1.85 12.16 -7.78
C ILE A 239 2.84 11.97 -6.63
N MET A 240 2.44 11.19 -5.62
CA MET A 240 3.28 10.74 -4.53
C MET A 240 3.37 9.21 -4.60
N ILE A 241 4.53 8.69 -4.95
CA ILE A 241 4.78 7.24 -4.96
C ILE A 241 5.36 6.83 -3.62
N CYS A 242 4.75 5.81 -3.02
CA CYS A 242 5.16 5.16 -1.79
C CYS A 242 5.59 3.73 -2.14
N SER A 243 6.86 3.44 -2.01
CA SER A 243 7.47 2.13 -2.22
C SER A 243 8.53 1.88 -1.17
N HIS A 244 8.87 0.61 -0.95
CA HIS A 244 9.87 0.25 0.05
C HIS A 244 11.29 0.54 -0.45
N SER A 245 11.69 -0.08 -1.55
CA SER A 245 12.99 0.21 -2.16
C SER A 245 12.99 1.54 -2.89
N SER A 246 14.14 2.22 -2.87
CA SER A 246 14.32 3.50 -3.56
C SER A 246 14.18 3.32 -5.07
N MET A 247 13.29 4.08 -5.69
CA MET A 247 13.17 4.16 -7.16
C MET A 247 14.28 5.00 -7.81
N PHE A 248 15.12 5.63 -7.01
CA PHE A 248 16.28 6.39 -7.46
C PHE A 248 17.55 5.64 -7.02
N GLY A 249 18.47 5.42 -7.95
CA GLY A 249 19.76 4.81 -7.62
C GLY A 249 20.47 5.56 -6.51
N LYS A 250 21.33 4.85 -5.77
CA LYS A 250 22.19 5.48 -4.77
C LYS A 250 23.14 6.47 -5.47
N PRO A 251 23.49 7.61 -4.84
CA PRO A 251 24.45 8.54 -5.44
C PRO A 251 25.71 7.81 -5.90
N GLY A 252 26.06 7.98 -7.19
CA GLY A 252 27.24 7.34 -7.81
C GLY A 252 27.05 5.88 -8.24
N LYS A 253 25.84 5.33 -8.20
CA LYS A 253 25.49 4.02 -8.79
C LYS A 253 24.41 4.20 -9.84
N ASP A 254 24.38 3.28 -10.81
CA ASP A 254 23.31 3.26 -11.78
C ASP A 254 21.94 3.10 -11.07
N PRO A 255 20.90 3.76 -11.59
CA PRO A 255 19.55 3.62 -11.05
C PRO A 255 19.10 2.15 -11.11
N VAL A 256 18.53 1.66 -10.02
CA VAL A 256 18.15 0.25 -9.89
C VAL A 256 16.85 -0.05 -10.63
N ASP A 257 15.95 0.94 -10.70
CA ASP A 257 14.61 0.78 -11.27
C ASP A 257 14.55 1.14 -12.75
N VAL A 258 14.95 0.20 -13.58
CA VAL A 258 14.77 0.29 -15.03
C VAL A 258 13.79 -0.79 -15.49
N ASP A 259 12.91 -0.45 -16.45
CA ASP A 259 12.11 -1.46 -17.11
C ASP A 259 12.97 -2.38 -17.98
N LYS A 260 12.38 -3.43 -18.52
CA LYS A 260 13.02 -4.36 -19.46
C LYS A 260 13.65 -3.69 -20.71
N ASN A 261 13.31 -2.42 -20.97
CA ASN A 261 13.87 -1.62 -22.07
C ASN A 261 14.92 -0.63 -21.56
N GLY A 262 15.37 -0.73 -20.31
CA GLY A 262 16.38 0.15 -19.72
C GLY A 262 15.88 1.56 -19.39
N ARG A 263 14.56 1.81 -19.36
CA ARG A 263 14.01 3.11 -18.99
C ARG A 263 13.79 3.19 -17.49
N LEU A 264 14.21 4.30 -16.90
CA LEU A 264 13.88 4.64 -15.54
C LEU A 264 12.36 4.80 -15.37
N TYR A 265 11.77 4.17 -14.38
CA TYR A 265 10.34 4.35 -14.06
C TYR A 265 10.01 5.82 -13.76
N ALA A 266 10.92 6.53 -13.09
CA ALA A 266 10.78 7.99 -12.88
C ALA A 266 10.67 8.79 -14.18
N GLN A 267 11.39 8.41 -15.24
CA GLN A 267 11.27 9.04 -16.56
C GLN A 267 9.91 8.74 -17.18
N LYS A 268 9.43 7.50 -17.10
CA LYS A 268 8.10 7.13 -17.59
C LYS A 268 6.99 7.88 -16.88
N LEU A 269 7.09 8.05 -15.56
CA LEU A 269 6.14 8.85 -14.80
C LEU A 269 6.11 10.32 -15.24
N SER A 270 7.24 10.87 -15.68
CA SER A 270 7.29 12.24 -16.22
C SER A 270 6.55 12.39 -17.57
N GLU A 271 6.38 11.32 -18.33
CA GLU A 271 5.65 11.31 -19.60
C GLU A 271 4.12 11.42 -19.39
N TYR A 272 3.61 11.12 -18.18
CA TYR A 272 2.20 11.28 -17.83
C TYR A 272 1.83 12.69 -17.35
N LYS A 273 2.79 13.57 -17.20
CA LYS A 273 2.60 15.01 -16.94
C LYS A 273 2.58 15.78 -18.29
#